data_900534c3011731706d7bbf93c80cf7e0
#
_entry.id   900534c3011731706d7bbf93c80cf7e0
#
_cell.length_a   1.000
_cell.length_b   1.000
_cell.length_c   1.000
_cell.angle_alpha   90.00
_cell.angle_beta   90.00
_cell.angle_gamma   90.00
#
_symmetry.space_group_name_H-M   'P 1'
#
loop_
_entity.id
_entity.type
_entity.pdbx_description
1 polymer ?
#
loop_
_entity_poly.entity_id
_entity_poly.type
_entity_poly.pdbx_seq_one_letter_code
_entity_poly.pdbx_strand_id
1 'polypeptide(L)'
;IQVAITGKGDQSDFYFNIKAPLEATIGYLKPILQTPTTKLQASLREIAYNHIPKQYLISPAQSKVVALNLKTGVEKVAYIKGAGDNIPQSLSAVGVEVEILKASDITLKKLNPFDAVIIGIRAFNVEESLAYKNKILWEYVSTGGNLLIQYNTSRRLKTKRLAPLRLKISRDRVSDENADVQIINPKHPILSHPNKITAQDFDGWVQERGLYFPNQWDEQFIPLLEMNDAGESAKKGALLVANYGKGRVVYTGLSFFRQLPAGVPGAYRLFFNLIARP
;
A
#
# COMPACT_ATOMS: atom_id res chain seq x y z
N ILE A 1 -1.38 32.13 14.09
CA ILE A 1 -0.46 32.77 13.12
C ILE A 1 -1.21 33.93 12.50
N GLN A 2 -0.59 35.10 12.46
CA GLN A 2 -1.13 36.29 11.78
C GLN A 2 -0.71 36.23 10.31
N VAL A 3 -1.67 36.44 9.39
CA VAL A 3 -1.45 36.34 7.95
C VAL A 3 -1.69 37.68 7.32
N ALA A 4 -0.75 38.18 6.53
CA ALA A 4 -0.91 39.35 5.68
C ALA A 4 -1.06 38.90 4.23
N ILE A 5 -2.16 39.27 3.56
CA ILE A 5 -2.36 39.11 2.13
C ILE A 5 -2.32 40.50 1.51
N THR A 6 -1.40 40.73 0.61
CA THR A 6 -1.09 42.07 0.07
C THR A 6 -1.68 42.31 -1.31
N GLY A 7 -2.07 41.24 -2.04
CA GLY A 7 -2.63 41.34 -3.37
C GLY A 7 -3.44 40.18 -3.85
N LYS A 8 -4.13 40.34 -4.98
CA LYS A 8 -4.88 39.27 -5.65
C LYS A 8 -3.90 38.23 -6.22
N GLY A 9 -4.07 36.98 -5.81
CA GLY A 9 -3.22 35.87 -6.24
C GLY A 9 -2.04 35.57 -5.33
N ASP A 10 -1.86 36.34 -4.24
CA ASP A 10 -0.82 36.06 -3.26
C ASP A 10 -1.06 34.70 -2.59
N GLN A 11 0.04 34.00 -2.38
CA GLN A 11 0.06 32.70 -1.71
C GLN A 11 1.07 32.73 -0.57
N SER A 12 0.71 32.13 0.55
CA SER A 12 1.58 31.95 1.71
C SER A 12 1.41 30.57 2.30
N ASP A 13 2.53 29.90 2.61
CA ASP A 13 2.55 28.59 3.24
C ASP A 13 2.73 28.74 4.75
N PHE A 14 1.96 27.98 5.51
CA PHE A 14 2.03 27.95 6.96
C PHE A 14 2.25 26.53 7.44
N TYR A 15 3.19 26.38 8.39
CA TYR A 15 3.56 25.09 8.97
C TYR A 15 3.11 25.03 10.42
N PHE A 16 2.50 23.91 10.80
CA PHE A 16 2.02 23.64 12.14
C PHE A 16 2.63 22.34 12.66
N ASN A 17 3.25 22.39 13.83
CA ASN A 17 3.68 21.20 14.54
C ASN A 17 2.49 20.60 15.27
N ILE A 18 2.14 19.36 14.92
CA ILE A 18 1.03 18.64 15.53
C ILE A 18 1.61 17.48 16.34
N LYS A 19 1.27 17.44 17.61
CA LYS A 19 1.62 16.31 18.47
C LYS A 19 0.57 15.22 18.29
N ALA A 20 1.01 14.00 17.95
CA ALA A 20 0.12 12.86 17.89
C ALA A 20 -0.50 12.57 19.27
N PRO A 21 -1.78 12.20 19.35
CA PRO A 21 -2.39 11.74 20.59
C PRO A 21 -1.77 10.42 21.04
N LEU A 22 -1.87 10.12 22.34
CA LEU A 22 -1.34 8.86 22.92
C LEU A 22 -2.15 7.64 22.49
N GLU A 23 -3.43 7.83 22.20
CA GLU A 23 -4.35 6.78 21.79
C GLU A 23 -4.61 6.83 20.29
N ALA A 24 -4.83 5.64 19.69
CA ALA A 24 -5.23 5.53 18.30
C ALA A 24 -6.56 6.26 18.07
N THR A 25 -6.59 7.15 17.09
CA THR A 25 -7.79 7.94 16.79
C THR A 25 -7.82 8.38 15.33
N ILE A 26 -9.02 8.68 14.86
CA ILE A 26 -9.26 9.26 13.55
C ILE A 26 -9.94 10.61 13.74
N GLY A 27 -9.40 11.64 13.10
CA GLY A 27 -9.93 12.99 13.18
C GLY A 27 -9.68 13.78 11.90
N TYR A 28 -10.04 15.06 11.95
CA TYR A 28 -9.81 15.99 10.86
C TYR A 28 -9.17 17.27 11.37
N LEU A 29 -8.09 17.67 10.72
CA LEU A 29 -7.52 19.01 10.84
C LEU A 29 -8.31 19.94 9.93
N LYS A 30 -8.77 21.06 10.50
CA LYS A 30 -9.60 22.02 9.80
C LYS A 30 -8.94 23.40 9.96
N PRO A 31 -8.19 23.88 8.95
CA PRO A 31 -7.66 25.24 8.99
C PRO A 31 -8.80 26.24 8.91
N ILE A 32 -8.71 27.30 9.71
CA ILE A 32 -9.69 28.39 9.74
C ILE A 32 -8.93 29.69 9.55
N LEU A 33 -9.25 30.44 8.49
CA LEU A 33 -8.80 31.80 8.32
C LEU A 33 -9.83 32.75 8.94
N GLN A 34 -9.42 33.48 9.97
CA GLN A 34 -10.24 34.45 10.67
C GLN A 34 -9.90 35.84 10.15
N THR A 35 -10.90 36.53 9.61
CA THR A 35 -10.84 37.97 9.34
C THR A 35 -11.64 38.72 10.40
N PRO A 36 -11.58 40.09 10.47
CA PRO A 36 -12.41 40.85 11.38
C PRO A 36 -13.92 40.64 11.20
N THR A 37 -14.34 40.28 9.97
CA THR A 37 -15.76 40.16 9.61
C THR A 37 -16.21 38.73 9.28
N THR A 38 -15.27 37.80 9.00
CA THR A 38 -15.63 36.50 8.45
C THR A 38 -14.67 35.40 8.90
N LYS A 39 -15.19 34.18 9.02
CA LYS A 39 -14.41 32.95 9.14
C LYS A 39 -14.47 32.19 7.82
N LEU A 40 -13.33 31.88 7.25
CA LEU A 40 -13.21 31.12 6.02
C LEU A 40 -12.59 29.76 6.32
N GLN A 41 -13.23 28.70 5.84
CA GLN A 41 -12.81 27.31 5.95
C GLN A 41 -13.11 26.60 4.64
N ALA A 42 -12.52 27.08 3.56
CA ALA A 42 -12.75 26.52 2.24
C ALA A 42 -11.44 26.19 1.54
N SER A 43 -11.46 25.08 0.83
CA SER A 43 -10.45 24.68 -0.14
C SER A 43 -10.98 24.98 -1.53
N LEU A 44 -10.19 25.64 -2.36
CA LEU A 44 -10.49 25.91 -3.76
C LEU A 44 -9.62 25.02 -4.64
N ARG A 45 -10.27 24.22 -5.48
CA ARG A 45 -9.60 23.44 -6.52
C ARG A 45 -10.02 23.96 -7.89
N GLU A 46 -9.05 24.46 -8.64
CA GLU A 46 -9.26 24.80 -10.04
C GLU A 46 -9.12 23.56 -10.93
N ILE A 47 -10.07 23.35 -11.83
CA ILE A 47 -10.04 22.31 -12.86
C ILE A 47 -9.94 23.04 -14.20
N ALA A 48 -8.76 23.02 -14.80
CA ALA A 48 -8.47 23.69 -16.07
C ALA A 48 -7.81 22.72 -17.04
N TYR A 49 -8.57 22.29 -18.05
CA TYR A 49 -8.09 21.49 -19.18
C TYR A 49 -8.38 22.23 -20.49
N ASN A 50 -7.52 22.05 -21.48
CA ASN A 50 -7.63 22.76 -22.76
C ASN A 50 -8.94 22.51 -23.52
N HIS A 51 -9.64 21.42 -23.22
CA HIS A 51 -10.84 20.99 -23.93
C HIS A 51 -12.15 21.25 -23.17
N ILE A 52 -12.10 21.84 -21.98
CA ILE A 52 -13.28 22.20 -21.19
C ILE A 52 -13.14 23.61 -20.61
N PRO A 53 -14.25 24.33 -20.35
CA PRO A 53 -14.22 25.57 -19.61
C PRO A 53 -13.62 25.38 -18.20
N LYS A 54 -12.87 26.39 -17.73
CA LYS A 54 -12.32 26.41 -16.38
C LYS A 54 -13.45 26.30 -15.35
N GLN A 55 -13.29 25.39 -14.38
CA GLN A 55 -14.24 25.12 -13.32
C GLN A 55 -13.55 25.29 -11.95
N TYR A 56 -14.34 25.64 -10.95
CA TYR A 56 -13.87 25.77 -9.57
C TYR A 56 -14.70 24.87 -8.66
N LEU A 57 -14.01 23.98 -7.93
CA LEU A 57 -14.61 23.17 -6.90
C LEU A 57 -14.28 23.77 -5.55
N ILE A 58 -15.29 24.19 -4.82
CA ILE A 58 -15.16 24.69 -3.44
C ILE A 58 -15.63 23.59 -2.50
N SER A 59 -14.79 23.23 -1.55
CA SER A 59 -15.09 22.19 -0.56
C SER A 59 -14.59 22.65 0.83
N PRO A 60 -15.07 22.04 1.94
CA PRO A 60 -14.50 22.33 3.25
C PRO A 60 -13.00 22.06 3.26
N ALA A 61 -12.20 23.01 3.77
CA ALA A 61 -10.77 22.81 4.00
C ALA A 61 -10.61 21.87 5.20
N GLN A 62 -10.24 20.61 4.94
CA GLN A 62 -9.96 19.63 5.97
C GLN A 62 -9.03 18.54 5.46
N SER A 63 -8.20 18.02 6.37
CA SER A 63 -7.33 16.86 6.11
C SER A 63 -7.60 15.80 7.16
N LYS A 64 -7.83 14.55 6.72
CA LYS A 64 -7.95 13.41 7.61
C LYS A 64 -6.63 13.16 8.31
N VAL A 65 -6.66 12.96 9.61
CA VAL A 65 -5.51 12.57 10.43
C VAL A 65 -5.85 11.27 11.14
N VAL A 66 -4.91 10.34 11.07
CA VAL A 66 -5.05 9.03 11.68
C VAL A 66 -3.84 8.80 12.59
N ALA A 67 -4.08 8.63 13.87
CA ALA A 67 -3.10 8.15 14.83
C ALA A 67 -3.26 6.64 14.99
N LEU A 68 -2.20 5.89 14.74
CA LEU A 68 -2.21 4.42 14.71
C LEU A 68 -1.45 3.85 15.90
N ASN A 69 -1.98 2.80 16.52
CA ASN A 69 -1.18 1.90 17.34
C ASN A 69 -0.55 0.87 16.37
N LEU A 70 0.61 1.21 15.84
CA LEU A 70 1.28 0.46 14.79
C LEU A 70 2.67 0.02 15.26
N LYS A 71 2.93 -1.28 15.16
CA LYS A 71 4.28 -1.83 15.27
C LYS A 71 4.83 -2.04 13.86
N THR A 72 5.89 -1.33 13.50
CA THR A 72 6.44 -1.39 12.14
C THR A 72 7.24 -2.67 11.90
N GLY A 73 8.07 -3.07 12.86
CA GLY A 73 8.92 -4.27 12.72
C GLY A 73 9.97 -4.16 11.59
N VAL A 74 10.08 -2.99 10.97
CA VAL A 74 11.06 -2.66 9.91
C VAL A 74 11.51 -1.21 10.07
N GLU A 75 12.76 -0.94 9.69
CA GLU A 75 13.35 0.40 9.69
C GLU A 75 13.59 0.90 8.26
N LYS A 76 14.09 0.02 7.38
CA LYS A 76 14.47 0.38 6.02
C LYS A 76 14.00 -0.65 5.00
N VAL A 77 13.31 -0.17 3.95
CA VAL A 77 12.81 -1.02 2.86
C VAL A 77 13.24 -0.52 1.48
N ALA A 78 13.46 -1.45 0.56
CA ALA A 78 13.62 -1.13 -0.86
C ALA A 78 12.26 -1.19 -1.55
N TYR A 79 11.97 -0.19 -2.39
CA TYR A 79 10.76 -0.15 -3.21
C TYR A 79 11.10 -0.09 -4.69
N ILE A 80 10.68 -1.10 -5.45
CA ILE A 80 10.82 -1.15 -6.90
C ILE A 80 9.53 -0.65 -7.52
N LYS A 81 9.56 0.54 -8.14
CA LYS A 81 8.38 1.16 -8.73
C LYS A 81 7.76 0.29 -9.83
N GLY A 82 6.43 0.35 -9.91
CA GLY A 82 5.65 -0.18 -11.02
C GLY A 82 4.88 0.93 -11.73
N ALA A 83 3.57 0.76 -11.91
CA ALA A 83 2.73 1.71 -12.62
C ALA A 83 2.49 3.04 -11.89
N GLY A 84 2.99 3.18 -10.67
CA GLY A 84 2.86 4.36 -9.82
C GLY A 84 1.78 4.20 -8.75
N ASP A 85 2.20 4.45 -7.50
CA ASP A 85 1.34 4.47 -6.31
C ASP A 85 2.01 5.34 -5.23
N ASN A 86 1.30 5.56 -4.12
CA ASN A 86 1.74 6.37 -2.99
C ASN A 86 2.16 5.53 -1.76
N ILE A 87 2.43 4.24 -1.93
CA ILE A 87 2.89 3.38 -0.84
C ILE A 87 4.22 3.87 -0.24
N PRO A 88 5.24 4.25 -1.04
CA PRO A 88 6.47 4.79 -0.49
C PRO A 88 6.23 5.98 0.45
N GLN A 89 5.40 6.94 0.05
CA GLN A 89 5.06 8.11 0.86
C GLN A 89 4.30 7.70 2.13
N SER A 90 3.38 6.73 2.01
CA SER A 90 2.62 6.22 3.15
C SER A 90 3.50 5.53 4.20
N LEU A 91 4.52 4.79 3.76
CA LEU A 91 5.51 4.15 4.65
C LEU A 91 6.42 5.20 5.31
N SER A 92 6.90 6.17 4.53
CA SER A 92 7.72 7.27 5.07
C SER A 92 6.96 8.12 6.09
N ALA A 93 5.65 8.31 5.90
CA ALA A 93 4.80 9.06 6.84
C ALA A 93 4.69 8.42 8.24
N VAL A 94 4.96 7.11 8.35
CA VAL A 94 4.98 6.39 9.63
C VAL A 94 6.39 6.03 10.10
N GLY A 95 7.41 6.70 9.54
CA GLY A 95 8.80 6.67 10.02
C GLY A 95 9.69 5.60 9.41
N VAL A 96 9.28 4.93 8.33
CA VAL A 96 10.11 3.94 7.63
C VAL A 96 10.99 4.63 6.57
N GLU A 97 12.27 4.31 6.54
CA GLU A 97 13.16 4.72 5.44
C GLU A 97 12.84 3.91 4.19
N VAL A 98 12.44 4.60 3.12
CA VAL A 98 12.09 3.94 1.84
C VAL A 98 13.07 4.37 0.76
N GLU A 99 13.85 3.43 0.27
CA GLU A 99 14.75 3.65 -0.88
C GLU A 99 14.10 3.16 -2.17
N ILE A 100 13.94 4.08 -3.12
CA ILE A 100 13.40 3.74 -4.44
C ILE A 100 14.52 3.18 -5.32
N LEU A 101 14.40 1.93 -5.73
CA LEU A 101 15.34 1.28 -6.63
C LEU A 101 14.80 1.17 -8.06
N LYS A 102 15.65 1.42 -9.05
CA LYS A 102 15.35 1.05 -10.44
C LYS A 102 15.48 -0.46 -10.60
N ALA A 103 14.56 -1.08 -11.29
CA ALA A 103 14.61 -2.53 -11.53
C ALA A 103 15.89 -2.99 -12.26
N SER A 104 16.46 -2.16 -13.15
CA SER A 104 17.75 -2.40 -13.83
C SER A 104 18.93 -2.52 -12.88
N ASP A 105 18.89 -1.79 -11.76
CA ASP A 105 20.03 -1.63 -10.86
C ASP A 105 20.07 -2.66 -9.72
N ILE A 106 19.13 -3.59 -9.71
CA ILE A 106 19.02 -4.63 -8.69
C ILE A 106 20.25 -5.55 -8.73
N THR A 107 20.91 -5.67 -7.60
CA THR A 107 21.96 -6.65 -7.32
C THR A 107 21.76 -7.19 -5.90
N LEU A 108 22.23 -8.40 -5.61
CA LEU A 108 22.12 -8.97 -4.27
C LEU A 108 22.76 -8.06 -3.21
N LYS A 109 23.94 -7.49 -3.50
CA LYS A 109 24.62 -6.54 -2.62
C LYS A 109 23.76 -5.31 -2.27
N LYS A 110 22.99 -4.79 -3.24
CA LYS A 110 22.08 -3.66 -3.01
C LYS A 110 20.85 -4.05 -2.19
N LEU A 111 20.37 -5.29 -2.31
CA LEU A 111 19.14 -5.71 -1.63
C LEU A 111 19.38 -6.14 -0.17
N ASN A 112 20.55 -6.71 0.14
CA ASN A 112 20.86 -7.24 1.46
C ASN A 112 20.70 -6.26 2.66
N PRO A 113 20.94 -4.93 2.51
CA PRO A 113 20.79 -4.02 3.64
C PRO A 113 19.33 -3.75 4.07
N PHE A 114 18.34 -4.14 3.26
CA PHE A 114 16.94 -3.84 3.52
C PHE A 114 16.25 -4.94 4.34
N ASP A 115 15.33 -4.53 5.22
CA ASP A 115 14.47 -5.45 5.98
C ASP A 115 13.51 -6.20 5.06
N ALA A 116 13.03 -5.51 4.02
CA ALA A 116 12.19 -6.09 2.97
C ALA A 116 12.41 -5.40 1.62
N VAL A 117 12.12 -6.12 0.55
CA VAL A 117 12.03 -5.61 -0.82
C VAL A 117 10.57 -5.66 -1.25
N ILE A 118 10.04 -4.52 -1.70
CA ILE A 118 8.66 -4.37 -2.12
C ILE A 118 8.62 -4.14 -3.63
N ILE A 119 7.92 -4.99 -4.34
CA ILE A 119 7.62 -4.82 -5.76
C ILE A 119 6.29 -4.05 -5.86
N GLY A 120 6.34 -2.84 -6.41
CA GLY A 120 5.19 -1.96 -6.59
C GLY A 120 4.12 -2.54 -7.52
N ILE A 121 2.92 -1.95 -7.46
CA ILE A 121 1.80 -2.42 -8.27
C ILE A 121 2.15 -2.46 -9.75
N ARG A 122 1.78 -3.54 -10.42
CA ARG A 122 1.98 -3.77 -11.86
C ARG A 122 3.44 -3.63 -12.34
N ALA A 123 4.43 -3.76 -11.43
CA ALA A 123 5.83 -3.64 -11.83
C ALA A 123 6.22 -4.68 -12.89
N PHE A 124 5.76 -5.92 -12.78
CA PHE A 124 5.97 -6.94 -13.81
C PHE A 124 5.20 -6.70 -15.13
N ASN A 125 4.32 -5.71 -15.18
CA ASN A 125 3.66 -5.30 -16.42
C ASN A 125 4.43 -4.16 -17.14
N VAL A 126 5.17 -3.32 -16.41
CA VAL A 126 5.78 -2.10 -16.95
C VAL A 126 7.31 -2.13 -16.96
N GLU A 127 7.94 -2.84 -16.01
CA GLU A 127 9.39 -2.89 -15.83
C GLU A 127 9.99 -4.10 -16.56
N GLU A 128 10.55 -3.87 -17.74
CA GLU A 128 11.15 -4.94 -18.56
C GLU A 128 12.34 -5.63 -17.87
N SER A 129 13.10 -4.87 -17.08
CA SER A 129 14.25 -5.39 -16.34
C SER A 129 13.90 -6.52 -15.39
N LEU A 130 12.68 -6.54 -14.83
CA LEU A 130 12.25 -7.61 -13.94
C LEU A 130 12.17 -8.98 -14.63
N ALA A 131 12.09 -9.04 -15.96
CA ALA A 131 12.06 -10.30 -16.70
C ALA A 131 13.38 -11.09 -16.56
N TYR A 132 14.51 -10.39 -16.39
CA TYR A 132 15.83 -11.00 -16.24
C TYR A 132 16.48 -10.76 -14.87
N LYS A 133 16.04 -9.75 -14.11
CA LYS A 133 16.49 -9.47 -12.74
C LYS A 133 15.77 -10.30 -11.68
N ASN A 134 14.67 -10.96 -12.02
CA ASN A 134 13.90 -11.77 -11.08
C ASN A 134 14.73 -12.87 -10.39
N LYS A 135 15.72 -13.45 -11.05
CA LYS A 135 16.63 -14.44 -10.44
C LYS A 135 17.39 -13.89 -9.23
N ILE A 136 17.76 -12.60 -9.26
CA ILE A 136 18.43 -11.93 -8.14
C ILE A 136 17.45 -11.76 -6.96
N LEU A 137 16.17 -11.46 -7.25
CA LEU A 137 15.14 -11.42 -6.22
C LEU A 137 14.93 -12.79 -5.57
N TRP A 138 14.96 -13.87 -6.36
CA TRP A 138 14.86 -15.24 -5.82
C TRP A 138 16.07 -15.62 -4.96
N GLU A 139 17.26 -15.24 -5.38
CA GLU A 139 18.49 -15.41 -4.61
C GLU A 139 18.41 -14.63 -3.29
N TYR A 140 18.00 -13.37 -3.33
CA TYR A 140 17.76 -12.56 -2.13
C TYR A 140 16.83 -13.26 -1.15
N VAL A 141 15.68 -13.78 -1.61
CA VAL A 141 14.76 -14.52 -0.76
C VAL A 141 15.42 -15.80 -0.23
N SER A 142 16.07 -16.59 -1.08
CA SER A 142 16.66 -17.87 -0.67
C SER A 142 17.73 -17.71 0.41
N THR A 143 18.40 -16.55 0.48
CA THR A 143 19.43 -16.24 1.48
C THR A 143 18.89 -15.59 2.74
N GLY A 144 17.57 -15.35 2.86
CA GLY A 144 16.93 -14.85 4.08
C GLY A 144 16.14 -13.54 3.90
N GLY A 145 16.05 -13.04 2.66
CA GLY A 145 15.30 -11.81 2.37
C GLY A 145 13.78 -11.98 2.45
N ASN A 146 13.08 -10.89 2.71
CA ASN A 146 11.62 -10.81 2.69
C ASN A 146 11.17 -10.03 1.44
N LEU A 147 10.42 -10.68 0.55
CA LEU A 147 9.95 -10.11 -0.72
C LEU A 147 8.43 -10.00 -0.73
N LEU A 148 7.92 -8.78 -0.80
CA LEU A 148 6.51 -8.51 -1.02
C LEU A 148 6.25 -8.15 -2.49
N ILE A 149 5.40 -8.92 -3.15
CA ILE A 149 4.97 -8.68 -4.54
C ILE A 149 3.51 -8.24 -4.50
N GLN A 150 3.25 -7.01 -4.93
CA GLN A 150 1.90 -6.48 -5.04
C GLN A 150 1.24 -6.91 -6.36
N TYR A 151 -0.06 -6.64 -6.52
CA TYR A 151 -0.83 -7.10 -7.67
C TYR A 151 -0.22 -6.68 -9.02
N ASN A 152 -0.38 -7.56 -9.99
CA ASN A 152 -0.08 -7.33 -11.40
C ASN A 152 -1.29 -7.74 -12.22
N THR A 153 -1.47 -7.15 -13.40
CA THR A 153 -2.55 -7.59 -14.30
C THR A 153 -2.14 -8.85 -15.06
N SER A 154 -3.09 -9.73 -15.35
CA SER A 154 -2.84 -10.98 -16.08
C SER A 154 -2.44 -10.77 -17.55
N ARG A 155 -2.66 -9.57 -18.10
CA ARG A 155 -2.31 -9.20 -19.46
C ARG A 155 -1.01 -8.39 -19.50
N ARG A 156 -0.25 -8.50 -20.60
CA ARG A 156 0.98 -7.74 -20.86
C ARG A 156 2.07 -7.90 -19.78
N LEU A 157 2.13 -9.06 -19.16
CA LEU A 157 3.25 -9.38 -18.27
C LEU A 157 4.56 -9.46 -19.07
N LYS A 158 5.61 -8.81 -18.58
CA LYS A 158 6.96 -8.89 -19.17
C LYS A 158 7.63 -10.23 -18.89
N THR A 159 7.17 -10.95 -17.85
CA THR A 159 7.56 -12.32 -17.54
C THR A 159 6.38 -13.08 -16.94
N LYS A 160 6.35 -14.40 -17.18
CA LYS A 160 5.38 -15.29 -16.51
C LYS A 160 5.86 -15.75 -15.13
N ARG A 161 7.13 -15.49 -14.80
CA ARG A 161 7.74 -15.86 -13.51
C ARG A 161 7.67 -14.67 -12.55
N LEU A 162 6.57 -14.57 -11.80
CA LEU A 162 6.33 -13.48 -10.84
C LEU A 162 6.93 -13.76 -9.47
N ALA A 163 7.14 -15.04 -9.13
CA ALA A 163 7.69 -15.50 -7.87
C ALA A 163 8.69 -16.66 -8.11
N PRO A 164 9.50 -17.04 -7.12
CA PRO A 164 10.40 -18.20 -7.24
C PRO A 164 9.61 -19.51 -7.42
N LEU A 165 8.43 -19.59 -6.84
CA LEU A 165 7.48 -20.68 -6.95
C LEU A 165 6.44 -20.40 -8.04
N ARG A 166 5.77 -21.44 -8.55
CA ARG A 166 4.72 -21.27 -9.56
C ARG A 166 3.58 -20.42 -9.02
N LEU A 167 3.22 -19.38 -9.76
CA LEU A 167 2.11 -18.48 -9.45
C LEU A 167 1.47 -18.01 -10.76
N LYS A 168 0.16 -18.21 -10.91
CA LYS A 168 -0.60 -17.73 -12.07
C LYS A 168 -1.72 -16.82 -11.63
N ILE A 169 -1.60 -15.54 -11.96
CA ILE A 169 -2.63 -14.55 -11.70
C ILE A 169 -3.79 -14.70 -12.68
N SER A 170 -4.99 -14.39 -12.20
CA SER A 170 -6.23 -14.42 -12.95
C SER A 170 -6.85 -13.03 -13.09
N ARG A 171 -8.14 -12.96 -13.34
CA ARG A 171 -8.96 -11.75 -13.26
C ARG A 171 -9.84 -11.74 -12.01
N ASP A 172 -9.66 -12.71 -11.13
CA ASP A 172 -10.39 -12.78 -9.88
C ASP A 172 -10.14 -11.51 -9.07
N ARG A 173 -11.21 -10.98 -8.51
CA ARG A 173 -11.19 -9.74 -7.73
C ARG A 173 -12.31 -9.78 -6.70
N VAL A 174 -12.28 -8.88 -5.76
CA VAL A 174 -13.40 -8.53 -4.89
C VAL A 174 -13.54 -7.01 -4.91
N SER A 175 -14.62 -6.56 -5.54
CA SER A 175 -14.87 -5.14 -5.87
C SER A 175 -15.60 -4.41 -4.75
N ASP A 176 -16.35 -5.12 -3.93
CA ASP A 176 -17.03 -4.56 -2.77
C ASP A 176 -16.02 -4.37 -1.64
N GLU A 177 -15.79 -3.12 -1.25
CA GLU A 177 -14.93 -2.76 -0.13
C GLU A 177 -15.46 -3.22 1.22
N ASN A 178 -16.73 -3.58 1.31
CA ASN A 178 -17.37 -4.11 2.52
C ASN A 178 -17.53 -5.63 2.51
N ALA A 179 -17.12 -6.31 1.43
CA ALA A 179 -17.18 -7.78 1.36
C ALA A 179 -16.52 -8.42 2.60
N ASP A 180 -17.12 -9.46 3.12
CA ASP A 180 -16.57 -10.20 4.26
C ASP A 180 -15.21 -10.81 3.91
N VAL A 181 -14.28 -10.72 4.86
CA VAL A 181 -12.95 -11.32 4.76
C VAL A 181 -12.79 -12.38 5.84
N GLN A 182 -12.69 -13.62 5.41
CA GLN A 182 -12.45 -14.75 6.30
C GLN A 182 -10.94 -15.03 6.42
N ILE A 183 -10.46 -15.12 7.65
CA ILE A 183 -9.08 -15.54 7.95
C ILE A 183 -9.07 -17.06 8.01
N ILE A 184 -8.52 -17.70 6.98
CA ILE A 184 -8.55 -19.17 6.85
C ILE A 184 -7.37 -19.90 7.51
N ASN A 185 -6.29 -19.15 7.83
CA ASN A 185 -5.12 -19.66 8.55
C ASN A 185 -4.76 -18.76 9.75
N PRO A 186 -5.61 -18.66 10.79
CA PRO A 186 -5.46 -17.66 11.86
C PRO A 186 -4.20 -17.86 12.73
N LYS A 187 -3.59 -19.06 12.72
CA LYS A 187 -2.36 -19.36 13.47
C LYS A 187 -1.08 -18.97 12.73
N HIS A 188 -1.19 -18.53 11.46
CA HIS A 188 0.00 -18.17 10.69
C HIS A 188 0.69 -16.94 11.32
N PRO A 189 2.02 -16.97 11.57
CA PRO A 189 2.75 -15.91 12.31
C PRO A 189 2.55 -14.51 11.72
N ILE A 190 2.45 -14.40 10.39
CA ILE A 190 2.26 -13.12 9.68
C ILE A 190 0.94 -12.42 10.07
N LEU A 191 -0.03 -13.13 10.62
CA LEU A 191 -1.31 -12.55 11.08
C LEU A 191 -1.27 -12.14 12.56
N SER A 192 -0.16 -12.37 13.24
CA SER A 192 0.00 -12.04 14.66
C SER A 192 1.23 -11.19 14.96
N HIS A 193 2.22 -11.13 14.08
CA HIS A 193 3.48 -10.43 14.30
C HIS A 193 3.83 -9.50 13.13
N PRO A 194 4.23 -8.25 13.41
CA PRO A 194 4.28 -7.57 14.71
C PRO A 194 2.91 -7.11 15.23
N ASN A 195 1.87 -7.12 14.39
CA ASN A 195 0.51 -6.71 14.75
C ASN A 195 -0.43 -7.92 14.73
N LYS A 196 -1.32 -8.03 15.70
CA LYS A 196 -2.38 -9.04 15.66
C LYS A 196 -3.47 -8.59 14.69
N ILE A 197 -3.71 -9.36 13.64
CA ILE A 197 -4.72 -9.09 12.62
C ILE A 197 -6.02 -9.81 12.97
N THR A 198 -7.12 -9.11 12.82
CA THR A 198 -8.50 -9.58 13.06
C THR A 198 -9.40 -9.17 11.90
N ALA A 199 -10.65 -9.62 11.91
CA ALA A 199 -11.64 -9.22 10.89
C ALA A 199 -11.85 -7.69 10.87
N GLN A 200 -11.73 -7.01 12.01
CA GLN A 200 -11.86 -5.55 12.12
C GLN A 200 -10.75 -4.77 11.37
N ASP A 201 -9.62 -5.40 11.08
CA ASP A 201 -8.56 -4.76 10.27
C ASP A 201 -8.97 -4.59 8.79
N PHE A 202 -10.08 -5.17 8.39
CA PHE A 202 -10.69 -4.99 7.07
C PHE A 202 -11.83 -3.98 7.06
N ASP A 203 -12.17 -3.36 8.20
CA ASP A 203 -13.18 -2.31 8.27
C ASP A 203 -12.67 -0.99 7.69
N GLY A 204 -13.57 -0.25 7.03
CA GLY A 204 -13.27 1.07 6.47
C GLY A 204 -12.31 1.05 5.29
N TRP A 205 -12.12 -0.10 4.65
CA TRP A 205 -11.44 -0.17 3.35
C TRP A 205 -12.20 0.66 2.32
N VAL A 206 -11.52 1.13 1.28
CA VAL A 206 -12.10 2.01 0.26
C VAL A 206 -12.00 1.38 -1.12
N GLN A 207 -13.02 1.58 -1.93
CA GLN A 207 -13.17 1.23 -3.34
C GLN A 207 -13.25 -0.28 -3.63
N GLU A 208 -12.34 -1.10 -3.06
CA GLU A 208 -12.28 -2.53 -3.36
C GLU A 208 -11.38 -3.27 -2.36
N ARG A 209 -11.63 -4.58 -2.18
CA ARG A 209 -10.71 -5.44 -1.41
C ARG A 209 -9.43 -5.72 -2.19
N GLY A 210 -9.54 -6.03 -3.47
CA GLY A 210 -8.37 -6.32 -4.27
C GLY A 210 -8.65 -6.84 -5.67
N LEU A 211 -7.56 -7.02 -6.43
CA LEU A 211 -7.57 -7.20 -7.88
C LEU A 211 -6.60 -8.30 -8.33
N TYR A 212 -6.95 -8.96 -9.42
CA TYR A 212 -6.08 -9.92 -10.11
C TYR A 212 -5.48 -10.98 -9.20
N PHE A 213 -6.34 -11.61 -8.39
CA PHE A 213 -5.92 -12.69 -7.51
C PHE A 213 -5.38 -13.87 -8.32
N PRO A 214 -4.31 -14.52 -7.88
CA PRO A 214 -3.95 -15.84 -8.37
C PRO A 214 -5.08 -16.84 -8.19
N ASN A 215 -5.24 -17.73 -9.16
CA ASN A 215 -6.17 -18.87 -9.08
C ASN A 215 -5.46 -20.21 -9.21
N GLN A 216 -4.15 -20.20 -9.47
CA GLN A 216 -3.29 -21.37 -9.45
C GLN A 216 -1.94 -20.98 -8.85
N TRP A 217 -1.47 -21.75 -7.90
CA TRP A 217 -0.17 -21.55 -7.25
C TRP A 217 0.45 -22.87 -6.81
N ASP A 218 1.74 -22.85 -6.49
CA ASP A 218 2.49 -23.96 -5.92
C ASP A 218 1.96 -24.29 -4.53
N GLU A 219 1.94 -25.57 -4.14
CA GLU A 219 1.43 -26.04 -2.85
C GLU A 219 2.16 -25.45 -1.64
N GLN A 220 3.38 -24.96 -1.82
CA GLN A 220 4.13 -24.27 -0.77
C GLN A 220 3.56 -22.88 -0.43
N PHE A 221 2.72 -22.31 -1.30
CA PHE A 221 2.01 -21.08 -0.95
C PHE A 221 0.82 -21.38 -0.05
N ILE A 222 0.79 -20.72 1.09
CA ILE A 222 -0.29 -20.80 2.08
C ILE A 222 -1.23 -19.61 1.84
N PRO A 223 -2.50 -19.83 1.44
CA PRO A 223 -3.50 -18.78 1.38
C PRO A 223 -3.95 -18.42 2.80
N LEU A 224 -4.02 -17.14 3.09
CA LEU A 224 -4.35 -16.66 4.43
C LEU A 224 -5.77 -16.11 4.55
N LEU A 225 -6.35 -15.66 3.44
CA LEU A 225 -7.64 -15.01 3.40
C LEU A 225 -8.54 -15.64 2.35
N GLU A 226 -9.84 -15.62 2.63
CA GLU A 226 -10.89 -15.98 1.68
C GLU A 226 -11.94 -14.87 1.64
N MET A 227 -12.38 -14.48 0.44
CA MET A 227 -13.36 -13.41 0.24
C MET A 227 -14.05 -13.54 -1.12
N ASN A 228 -15.23 -12.92 -1.27
CA ASN A 228 -15.96 -12.84 -2.53
C ASN A 228 -16.92 -11.64 -2.55
N ASP A 229 -17.26 -11.19 -3.75
CA ASP A 229 -18.42 -10.32 -3.94
C ASP A 229 -19.71 -11.13 -3.79
N ALA A 230 -20.82 -10.47 -3.44
CA ALA A 230 -22.09 -11.14 -3.23
C ALA A 230 -22.51 -11.95 -4.47
N GLY A 231 -22.91 -13.21 -4.27
CA GLY A 231 -23.31 -14.12 -5.34
C GLY A 231 -22.15 -14.76 -6.13
N GLU A 232 -20.90 -14.47 -5.80
CA GLU A 232 -19.74 -15.11 -6.42
C GLU A 232 -19.13 -16.21 -5.54
N SER A 233 -18.34 -17.08 -6.15
CA SER A 233 -17.56 -18.08 -5.42
C SER A 233 -16.41 -17.45 -4.64
N ALA A 234 -16.10 -18.05 -3.49
CA ALA A 234 -15.02 -17.62 -2.62
C ALA A 234 -13.64 -17.71 -3.31
N LYS A 235 -12.80 -16.70 -3.09
CA LYS A 235 -11.48 -16.56 -3.68
C LYS A 235 -10.41 -16.52 -2.57
N LYS A 236 -9.40 -17.39 -2.69
CA LYS A 236 -8.34 -17.58 -1.69
C LYS A 236 -7.00 -16.96 -2.08
N GLY A 237 -6.87 -16.44 -3.29
CA GLY A 237 -5.62 -15.92 -3.84
C GLY A 237 -5.28 -14.48 -3.45
N ALA A 238 -6.08 -13.82 -2.60
CA ALA A 238 -5.87 -12.42 -2.25
C ALA A 238 -4.55 -12.16 -1.50
N LEU A 239 -4.12 -13.13 -0.68
CA LEU A 239 -2.89 -13.08 0.10
C LEU A 239 -2.29 -14.48 0.20
N LEU A 240 -1.12 -14.65 -0.42
CA LEU A 240 -0.37 -15.91 -0.48
C LEU A 240 1.02 -15.70 0.12
N VAL A 241 1.43 -16.61 0.98
CA VAL A 241 2.73 -16.57 1.66
C VAL A 241 3.44 -17.91 1.49
N ALA A 242 4.72 -17.88 1.15
CA ALA A 242 5.56 -19.08 1.11
C ALA A 242 6.96 -18.79 1.66
N ASN A 243 7.55 -19.79 2.30
CA ASN A 243 8.97 -19.78 2.60
C ASN A 243 9.73 -20.24 1.34
N TYR A 244 10.89 -19.64 1.07
CA TYR A 244 11.76 -20.04 -0.01
C TYR A 244 13.22 -19.92 0.43
N GLY A 245 13.89 -21.04 0.60
CA GLY A 245 15.20 -21.09 1.24
C GLY A 245 15.09 -20.64 2.71
N LYS A 246 15.87 -19.60 3.07
CA LYS A 246 15.86 -19.00 4.42
C LYS A 246 14.93 -17.80 4.57
N GLY A 247 14.33 -17.34 3.49
CA GLY A 247 13.49 -16.15 3.46
C GLY A 247 12.04 -16.44 3.12
N ARG A 248 11.31 -15.36 2.87
CA ARG A 248 9.87 -15.40 2.64
C ARG A 248 9.48 -14.62 1.40
N VAL A 249 8.57 -15.16 0.61
CA VAL A 249 7.90 -14.46 -0.47
C VAL A 249 6.42 -14.32 -0.16
N VAL A 250 5.90 -13.12 -0.34
CA VAL A 250 4.50 -12.78 -0.20
C VAL A 250 3.98 -12.24 -1.53
N TYR A 251 2.87 -12.78 -2.01
CA TYR A 251 2.09 -12.18 -3.09
C TYR A 251 0.77 -11.67 -2.54
N THR A 252 0.42 -10.42 -2.87
CA THR A 252 -0.87 -9.87 -2.52
C THR A 252 -1.57 -9.21 -3.69
N GLY A 253 -2.84 -9.56 -3.88
CA GLY A 253 -3.76 -8.86 -4.75
C GLY A 253 -4.59 -7.80 -4.03
N LEU A 254 -4.41 -7.64 -2.71
CA LEU A 254 -5.11 -6.64 -1.91
C LEU A 254 -4.75 -5.21 -2.35
N SER A 255 -5.72 -4.30 -2.33
CA SER A 255 -5.58 -2.94 -2.85
C SER A 255 -4.89 -1.97 -1.88
N PHE A 256 -3.76 -2.38 -1.29
CA PHE A 256 -3.00 -1.54 -0.34
C PHE A 256 -2.64 -0.15 -0.88
N PHE A 257 -2.42 -0.03 -2.19
CA PHE A 257 -2.13 1.24 -2.86
C PHE A 257 -3.28 2.27 -2.78
N ARG A 258 -4.48 1.82 -2.41
CA ARG A 258 -5.64 2.67 -2.09
C ARG A 258 -5.78 2.87 -0.59
N GLN A 259 -5.60 1.80 0.18
CA GLN A 259 -5.86 1.77 1.61
C GLN A 259 -4.85 2.59 2.42
N LEU A 260 -3.55 2.47 2.09
CA LEU A 260 -2.52 3.19 2.84
C LEU A 260 -2.65 4.71 2.65
N PRO A 261 -2.79 5.27 1.42
CA PRO A 261 -3.04 6.71 1.25
C PRO A 261 -4.36 7.18 1.87
N ALA A 262 -5.38 6.32 1.96
CA ALA A 262 -6.64 6.63 2.64
C ALA A 262 -6.55 6.59 4.17
N GLY A 263 -5.40 6.18 4.73
CA GLY A 263 -5.19 6.08 6.17
C GLY A 263 -6.07 5.00 6.82
N VAL A 264 -6.20 3.82 6.20
CA VAL A 264 -6.97 2.70 6.77
C VAL A 264 -6.10 1.96 7.78
N PRO A 265 -6.43 2.00 9.09
CA PRO A 265 -5.56 1.49 10.15
C PRO A 265 -5.21 0.00 10.00
N GLY A 266 -6.21 -0.84 9.75
CA GLY A 266 -6.00 -2.27 9.62
C GLY A 266 -5.15 -2.65 8.40
N ALA A 267 -5.25 -1.89 7.30
CA ALA A 267 -4.41 -2.09 6.13
C ALA A 267 -2.94 -1.80 6.45
N TYR A 268 -2.63 -0.74 7.22
CA TYR A 268 -1.27 -0.48 7.69
C TYR A 268 -0.75 -1.65 8.54
N ARG A 269 -1.53 -2.10 9.52
CA ARG A 269 -1.13 -3.20 10.41
C ARG A 269 -0.82 -4.48 9.62
N LEU A 270 -1.72 -4.86 8.69
CA LEU A 270 -1.49 -6.02 7.83
C LEU A 270 -0.28 -5.80 6.92
N PHE A 271 -0.16 -4.66 6.24
CA PHE A 271 0.96 -4.38 5.34
C PHE A 271 2.31 -4.50 6.06
N PHE A 272 2.41 -3.95 7.28
CA PHE A 272 3.64 -4.06 8.07
C PHE A 272 3.96 -5.50 8.48
N ASN A 273 2.96 -6.33 8.75
CA ASN A 273 3.19 -7.76 8.98
C ASN A 273 3.77 -8.46 7.74
N LEU A 274 3.32 -8.04 6.52
CA LEU A 274 3.83 -8.62 5.28
C LEU A 274 5.31 -8.29 5.03
N ILE A 275 5.77 -7.12 5.47
CA ILE A 275 7.15 -6.66 5.26
C ILE A 275 8.05 -6.85 6.48
N ALA A 276 7.52 -7.09 7.68
CA ALA A 276 8.32 -7.41 8.85
C ALA A 276 9.16 -8.68 8.61
N ARG A 277 10.34 -8.74 9.20
CA ARG A 277 11.19 -9.94 9.10
C ARG A 277 10.44 -11.17 9.63
N PRO A 278 10.64 -12.34 9.01
CA PRO A 278 10.02 -13.59 9.45
C PRO A 278 10.35 -13.95 10.89
#